data_05ce68344a9e164fc4079936a045bba6
#
_entry.id   05ce68344a9e164fc4079936a045bba6
#
_cell.length_a   1.000
_cell.length_b   1.000
_cell.length_c   1.000
_cell.angle_alpha   90.00
_cell.angle_beta   90.00
_cell.angle_gamma   90.00
#
_symmetry.space_group_name_H-M   'P 1'
#
loop_
_entity.id
_entity.type
_entity.pdbx_description
1 polymer ?
#
loop_
_entity_poly.entity_id
_entity_poly.type
_entity_poly.pdbx_seq_one_letter_code
_entity_poly.pdbx_strand_id
1 'polypeptide(L)'
;MVPRDLKYKQIGDHRPMTTNAVQIELDPRELMGKKVGRLRRAGIVPVHLYGPGMEPRSLQCQATTLIRTLAAAGGATPIHITIQGESGTHLAFAREIQWHPIRDDLMHVDLLAADITRPVTAQVPVILTGESAGARSVNGTVMQQLRTVDVQALPLEMPSQIEVDLTVMDSADSVIRAADLPIPGSASLLTDAEELVVRIELPRVAEEVATSEDGGEDVSESAAEESSEE
;
A
#
# COMPACT_ATOMS: atom_id res chain seq x y z
N MET A 1 -60.28 22.10 12.38
CA MET A 1 -59.34 23.24 12.33
C MET A 1 -58.08 22.79 13.01
N VAL A 2 -57.11 22.27 12.25
CA VAL A 2 -55.85 21.64 12.76
C VAL A 2 -54.71 22.54 12.30
N PRO A 3 -53.82 23.03 13.16
CA PRO A 3 -52.63 23.74 12.72
C PRO A 3 -51.54 22.76 12.36
N ARG A 4 -51.13 22.80 11.12
CA ARG A 4 -49.88 22.28 10.57
C ARG A 4 -48.79 23.29 10.93
N ASP A 5 -47.81 22.86 11.76
CA ASP A 5 -46.49 23.46 11.81
C ASP A 5 -45.49 22.39 12.23
N LEU A 6 -45.09 21.57 11.28
CA LEU A 6 -43.91 20.72 11.35
C LEU A 6 -42.70 21.52 10.90
N LYS A 7 -42.00 22.15 11.85
CA LYS A 7 -40.66 22.69 11.66
C LYS A 7 -39.70 21.55 11.43
N TYR A 8 -39.28 21.40 10.18
CA TYR A 8 -38.11 20.60 9.78
C TYR A 8 -36.88 21.22 10.45
N LYS A 9 -36.47 20.62 11.56
CA LYS A 9 -35.18 20.89 12.19
C LYS A 9 -34.16 20.15 11.34
N GLN A 10 -33.45 20.87 10.51
CA GLN A 10 -32.23 20.39 9.86
C GLN A 10 -31.24 20.03 10.96
N ILE A 11 -31.17 18.76 11.28
CA ILE A 11 -30.10 18.19 12.08
C ILE A 11 -28.96 18.01 11.08
N GLY A 12 -28.04 18.96 11.10
CA GLY A 12 -26.74 18.78 10.47
C GLY A 12 -26.10 17.54 11.06
N ASP A 13 -26.01 16.51 10.24
CA ASP A 13 -25.34 15.26 10.56
C ASP A 13 -23.82 15.54 10.59
N HIS A 14 -23.38 16.21 11.64
CA HIS A 14 -22.00 16.19 12.05
C HIS A 14 -21.79 14.80 12.67
N ARG A 15 -21.64 13.79 11.82
CA ARG A 15 -20.95 12.57 12.24
C ARG A 15 -19.56 13.01 12.68
N PRO A 16 -19.20 12.90 13.95
CA PRO A 16 -17.80 12.96 14.32
C PRO A 16 -17.13 11.87 13.50
N MET A 17 -16.08 12.21 12.74
CA MET A 17 -15.16 11.23 12.20
C MET A 17 -14.63 10.46 13.41
N THR A 18 -15.30 9.37 13.73
CA THR A 18 -14.77 8.36 14.65
C THR A 18 -13.54 7.84 13.94
N THR A 19 -12.39 8.38 14.34
CA THR A 19 -11.10 7.74 14.11
C THR A 19 -11.30 6.33 14.67
N ASN A 20 -11.48 5.35 13.79
CA ASN A 20 -11.56 3.95 14.16
C ASN A 20 -10.17 3.61 14.70
N ALA A 21 -9.95 3.87 15.99
CA ALA A 21 -8.71 3.58 16.66
C ALA A 21 -8.54 2.06 16.67
N VAL A 22 -7.67 1.58 15.80
CA VAL A 22 -7.33 0.17 15.72
C VAL A 22 -6.59 -0.19 16.99
N GLN A 23 -7.09 -1.19 17.74
CA GLN A 23 -6.50 -1.61 19.01
C GLN A 23 -6.01 -3.04 18.92
N ILE A 24 -4.89 -3.32 19.59
CA ILE A 24 -4.31 -4.65 19.69
C ILE A 24 -3.70 -4.87 21.08
N GLU A 25 -3.90 -6.07 21.62
CA GLU A 25 -3.23 -6.53 22.81
C GLU A 25 -2.07 -7.44 22.44
N LEU A 26 -0.89 -7.19 23.02
CA LEU A 26 0.35 -7.92 22.77
C LEU A 26 0.88 -8.53 24.06
N ASP A 27 1.35 -9.77 23.94
CA ASP A 27 1.99 -10.48 25.07
C ASP A 27 3.49 -10.25 25.06
N PRO A 28 4.15 -10.14 26.22
CA PRO A 28 5.60 -10.15 26.30
C PRO A 28 6.16 -11.51 25.83
N ARG A 29 7.26 -11.47 25.07
CA ARG A 29 7.89 -12.65 24.50
C ARG A 29 9.16 -13.03 25.25
N GLU A 30 9.18 -14.26 25.77
CA GLU A 30 10.35 -14.82 26.44
C GLU A 30 11.29 -15.60 25.50
N LEU A 31 10.71 -16.21 24.44
CA LEU A 31 11.48 -17.03 23.49
C LEU A 31 12.23 -16.16 22.49
N MET A 32 13.56 -16.29 22.47
CA MET A 32 14.45 -15.53 21.58
C MET A 32 15.30 -16.45 20.69
N GLY A 33 15.91 -15.85 19.65
CA GLY A 33 16.83 -16.53 18.74
C GLY A 33 16.17 -17.65 17.95
N LYS A 34 16.88 -18.75 17.74
CA LYS A 34 16.42 -19.89 16.90
C LYS A 34 15.11 -20.53 17.38
N LYS A 35 14.76 -20.35 18.66
CA LYS A 35 13.52 -20.93 19.24
C LYS A 35 12.24 -20.22 18.74
N VAL A 36 12.33 -19.03 18.18
CA VAL A 36 11.21 -18.26 17.62
C VAL A 36 10.50 -19.04 16.49
N GLY A 37 11.22 -19.93 15.79
CA GLY A 37 10.59 -20.80 14.79
C GLY A 37 9.48 -21.71 15.32
N ARG A 38 9.47 -22.02 16.65
CA ARG A 38 8.37 -22.78 17.28
C ARG A 38 7.11 -21.94 17.42
N LEU A 39 7.24 -20.65 17.74
CA LEU A 39 6.11 -19.72 17.84
C LEU A 39 5.40 -19.59 16.49
N ARG A 40 6.17 -19.39 15.41
CA ARG A 40 5.61 -19.28 14.06
C ARG A 40 4.83 -20.52 13.63
N ARG A 41 5.33 -21.72 13.98
CA ARG A 41 4.59 -22.97 13.71
C ARG A 41 3.32 -23.11 14.53
N ALA A 42 3.25 -22.46 15.70
CA ALA A 42 2.06 -22.40 16.55
C ALA A 42 1.10 -21.26 16.13
N GLY A 43 1.37 -20.54 15.02
CA GLY A 43 0.57 -19.42 14.58
C GLY A 43 0.77 -18.13 15.38
N ILE A 44 1.87 -18.03 16.13
CA ILE A 44 2.24 -16.85 16.92
C ILE A 44 3.35 -16.10 16.19
N VAL A 45 3.15 -14.81 15.95
CA VAL A 45 4.08 -13.92 15.26
C VAL A 45 4.86 -13.10 16.29
N PRO A 46 6.19 -13.05 16.18
CA PRO A 46 7.00 -12.13 16.95
C PRO A 46 6.77 -10.69 16.47
N VAL A 47 6.65 -9.79 17.42
CA VAL A 47 6.46 -8.35 17.20
C VAL A 47 7.57 -7.63 17.95
N HIS A 48 8.13 -6.58 17.34
CA HIS A 48 9.09 -5.70 17.98
C HIS A 48 8.49 -4.30 18.09
N LEU A 49 8.43 -3.78 19.30
CA LEU A 49 7.96 -2.42 19.58
C LEU A 49 9.15 -1.57 20.05
N TYR A 50 9.40 -0.49 19.33
CA TYR A 50 10.47 0.46 19.66
C TYR A 50 10.05 1.88 19.27
N GLY A 51 10.72 2.88 19.81
CA GLY A 51 10.44 4.26 19.47
C GLY A 51 11.06 5.27 20.42
N PRO A 52 10.87 6.55 20.16
CA PRO A 52 11.39 7.61 21.00
C PRO A 52 10.75 7.54 22.41
N GLY A 53 11.60 7.65 23.42
CA GLY A 53 11.16 7.73 24.82
C GLY A 53 10.75 6.42 25.46
N MET A 54 10.92 5.26 24.79
CA MET A 54 10.66 3.95 25.36
C MET A 54 11.79 2.96 25.10
N GLU A 55 11.93 1.98 25.98
CA GLU A 55 12.83 0.87 25.75
C GLU A 55 12.26 -0.11 24.73
N PRO A 56 13.08 -0.68 23.81
CA PRO A 56 12.64 -1.67 22.85
C PRO A 56 12.04 -2.90 23.53
N ARG A 57 10.86 -3.33 23.09
CA ARG A 57 10.13 -4.46 23.65
C ARG A 57 9.99 -5.59 22.65
N SER A 58 10.27 -6.79 23.09
CA SER A 58 10.03 -8.02 22.33
C SER A 58 8.67 -8.58 22.72
N LEU A 59 7.73 -8.56 21.80
CA LEU A 59 6.33 -8.94 22.01
C LEU A 59 5.95 -10.09 21.07
N GLN A 60 4.77 -10.63 21.27
CA GLN A 60 4.17 -11.66 20.43
C GLN A 60 2.68 -11.51 20.34
N CYS A 61 2.09 -11.97 19.23
CA CYS A 61 0.64 -11.97 19.03
C CYS A 61 0.23 -13.13 18.13
N GLN A 62 -1.05 -13.49 18.18
CA GLN A 62 -1.60 -14.43 17.21
C GLN A 62 -1.62 -13.84 15.80
N ALA A 63 -1.21 -14.64 14.81
CA ALA A 63 -1.11 -14.22 13.41
C ALA A 63 -2.44 -13.68 12.87
N THR A 64 -3.55 -14.35 13.15
CA THR A 64 -4.89 -13.96 12.66
C THR A 64 -5.35 -12.62 13.20
N THR A 65 -5.09 -12.34 14.47
CA THR A 65 -5.42 -11.05 15.10
C THR A 65 -4.55 -9.95 14.52
N LEU A 66 -3.24 -10.20 14.42
CA LEU A 66 -2.27 -9.23 13.92
C LEU A 66 -2.53 -8.87 12.45
N ILE A 67 -2.80 -9.85 11.58
CA ILE A 67 -3.15 -9.61 10.16
C ILE A 67 -4.41 -8.74 10.05
N ARG A 68 -5.45 -9.03 10.83
CA ARG A 68 -6.69 -8.24 10.82
C ARG A 68 -6.44 -6.79 11.26
N THR A 69 -5.64 -6.61 12.31
CA THR A 69 -5.26 -5.28 12.82
C THR A 69 -4.45 -4.50 11.79
N LEU A 70 -3.45 -5.14 11.18
CA LEU A 70 -2.61 -4.51 10.14
C LEU A 70 -3.41 -4.16 8.88
N ALA A 71 -4.34 -5.03 8.47
CA ALA A 71 -5.23 -4.74 7.34
C ALA A 71 -6.16 -3.54 7.62
N ALA A 72 -6.64 -3.40 8.86
CA ALA A 72 -7.45 -2.26 9.27
C ALA A 72 -6.64 -0.97 9.40
N ALA A 73 -5.37 -1.07 9.81
CA ALA A 73 -4.49 0.09 9.97
C ALA A 73 -3.89 0.58 8.64
N GLY A 74 -3.68 -0.32 7.66
CA GLY A 74 -3.17 0.05 6.33
C GLY A 74 -1.78 0.66 6.28
N GLY A 75 -1.02 0.66 7.37
CA GLY A 75 0.34 1.22 7.45
C GLY A 75 0.41 2.70 7.85
N ALA A 76 -0.60 3.49 7.56
CA ALA A 76 -0.65 4.93 7.87
C ALA A 76 -1.52 5.27 9.08
N THR A 77 -2.45 4.38 9.47
CA THR A 77 -3.29 4.60 10.66
C THR A 77 -2.56 4.15 11.93
N PRO A 78 -2.51 4.97 12.99
CA PRO A 78 -1.90 4.59 14.24
C PRO A 78 -2.69 3.48 14.95
N ILE A 79 -1.96 2.55 15.56
CA ILE A 79 -2.49 1.40 16.29
C ILE A 79 -2.30 1.65 17.78
N HIS A 80 -3.35 1.49 18.56
CA HIS A 80 -3.30 1.52 20.03
C HIS A 80 -2.88 0.15 20.54
N ILE A 81 -1.71 0.08 21.18
CA ILE A 81 -1.11 -1.14 21.67
C ILE A 81 -1.25 -1.19 23.18
N THR A 82 -1.84 -2.27 23.68
CA THR A 82 -1.85 -2.61 25.10
C THR A 82 -0.95 -3.81 25.33
N ILE A 83 -0.01 -3.70 26.27
CA ILE A 83 0.90 -4.79 26.60
C ILE A 83 0.35 -5.52 27.83
N GLN A 84 0.23 -6.84 27.74
CA GLN A 84 -0.25 -7.64 28.85
C GLN A 84 0.67 -7.51 30.07
N GLY A 85 0.09 -7.11 31.20
CA GLY A 85 0.85 -6.90 32.46
C GLY A 85 1.37 -5.48 32.64
N GLU A 86 1.15 -4.56 31.70
CA GLU A 86 1.49 -3.14 31.86
C GLU A 86 0.23 -2.27 31.89
N SER A 87 0.30 -1.20 32.67
CA SER A 87 -0.76 -0.20 32.74
C SER A 87 -0.44 0.90 31.72
N GLY A 88 -1.17 0.96 30.61
CA GLY A 88 -1.00 2.00 29.60
C GLY A 88 -1.25 1.51 28.19
N THR A 89 -1.52 2.48 27.30
CA THR A 89 -1.68 2.24 25.87
C THR A 89 -0.64 3.03 25.14
N HIS A 90 0.09 2.36 24.26
CA HIS A 90 1.10 2.97 23.41
C HIS A 90 0.50 3.20 22.01
N LEU A 91 0.78 4.35 21.43
CA LEU A 91 0.43 4.64 20.06
C LEU A 91 1.60 4.22 19.16
N ALA A 92 1.36 3.41 18.14
CA ALA A 92 2.42 2.98 17.23
C ALA A 92 1.94 2.82 15.79
N PHE A 93 2.87 2.92 14.85
CA PHE A 93 2.67 2.64 13.44
C PHE A 93 3.35 1.32 13.05
N ALA A 94 2.75 0.61 12.10
CA ALA A 94 3.40 -0.51 11.45
C ALA A 94 4.52 0.03 10.55
N ARG A 95 5.79 -0.29 10.89
CA ARG A 95 6.95 0.19 10.14
C ARG A 95 7.43 -0.81 9.10
N GLU A 96 7.53 -2.07 9.50
CA GLU A 96 7.94 -3.15 8.62
C GLU A 96 7.10 -4.40 8.88
N ILE A 97 6.65 -5.02 7.81
CA ILE A 97 5.86 -6.25 7.85
C ILE A 97 6.58 -7.27 6.98
N GLN A 98 7.09 -8.33 7.60
CA GLN A 98 7.82 -9.37 6.91
C GLN A 98 6.92 -10.58 6.63
N TRP A 99 6.79 -10.93 5.36
CA TRP A 99 6.04 -12.09 4.90
C TRP A 99 6.97 -13.20 4.41
N HIS A 100 6.53 -14.44 4.54
CA HIS A 100 7.26 -15.56 3.97
C HIS A 100 7.02 -15.61 2.44
N PRO A 101 8.08 -15.60 1.60
CA PRO A 101 7.93 -15.38 0.15
C PRO A 101 7.18 -16.47 -0.61
N ILE A 102 7.01 -17.67 -0.01
CA ILE A 102 6.35 -18.81 -0.67
C ILE A 102 5.02 -19.15 -0.03
N ARG A 103 4.89 -18.99 1.30
CA ARG A 103 3.71 -19.42 2.05
C ARG A 103 2.77 -18.29 2.43
N ASP A 104 3.20 -17.06 2.20
CA ASP A 104 2.50 -15.82 2.62
C ASP A 104 2.16 -15.78 4.12
N ASP A 105 2.91 -16.53 4.94
CA ASP A 105 2.79 -16.46 6.39
C ASP A 105 3.45 -15.19 6.90
N LEU A 106 2.80 -14.50 7.84
CA LEU A 106 3.39 -13.36 8.54
C LEU A 106 4.53 -13.82 9.44
N MET A 107 5.74 -13.30 9.20
CA MET A 107 6.94 -13.73 9.92
C MET A 107 7.36 -12.79 11.05
N HIS A 108 7.25 -11.49 10.83
CA HIS A 108 7.67 -10.46 11.78
C HIS A 108 6.94 -9.16 11.52
N VAL A 109 6.71 -8.39 12.57
CA VAL A 109 6.17 -7.03 12.47
C VAL A 109 6.96 -6.11 13.38
N ASP A 110 7.40 -5.00 12.81
CA ASP A 110 8.03 -3.91 13.53
C ASP A 110 7.03 -2.79 13.74
N LEU A 111 6.84 -2.41 14.99
CA LEU A 111 5.96 -1.34 15.41
C LEU A 111 6.79 -0.19 15.97
N LEU A 112 6.64 0.98 15.36
CA LEU A 112 7.29 2.20 15.80
C LEU A 112 6.34 2.99 16.70
N ALA A 113 6.66 3.06 17.99
CA ALA A 113 5.91 3.90 18.93
C ALA A 113 6.05 5.37 18.55
N ALA A 114 4.94 6.06 18.54
CA ALA A 114 4.85 7.45 18.15
C ALA A 114 4.46 8.32 19.33
N ASP A 115 5.15 9.43 19.46
CA ASP A 115 4.79 10.50 20.37
C ASP A 115 3.83 11.45 19.64
N ILE A 116 2.71 11.78 20.26
CA ILE A 116 1.66 12.64 19.67
C ILE A 116 2.22 14.02 19.28
N THR A 117 3.26 14.46 19.96
CA THR A 117 3.86 15.80 19.76
C THR A 117 4.94 15.88 18.69
N ARG A 118 5.35 14.73 18.15
CA ARG A 118 6.45 14.66 17.18
C ARG A 118 5.95 14.18 15.82
N PRO A 119 6.41 14.83 14.72
CA PRO A 119 6.08 14.35 13.39
C PRO A 119 6.70 12.97 13.14
N VAL A 120 5.93 12.09 12.54
CA VAL A 120 6.33 10.72 12.19
C VAL A 120 6.19 10.53 10.69
N THR A 121 7.13 9.82 10.09
CA THR A 121 7.05 9.40 8.69
C THR A 121 6.32 8.08 8.59
N ALA A 122 5.27 8.02 7.78
CA ALA A 122 4.54 6.80 7.47
C ALA A 122 4.32 6.64 5.97
N GLN A 123 4.12 5.39 5.55
CA GLN A 123 3.78 5.05 4.18
C GLN A 123 2.27 5.09 4.01
N VAL A 124 1.80 6.04 3.20
CA VAL A 124 0.37 6.24 2.94
C VAL A 124 0.02 5.59 1.61
N PRO A 125 -0.99 4.69 1.56
CA PRO A 125 -1.43 4.10 0.30
C PRO A 125 -2.14 5.13 -0.57
N VAL A 126 -1.87 5.05 -1.88
CA VAL A 126 -2.52 5.86 -2.92
C VAL A 126 -3.61 5.02 -3.58
N ILE A 127 -4.85 5.48 -3.50
CA ILE A 127 -6.02 4.83 -4.07
C ILE A 127 -6.47 5.62 -5.29
N LEU A 128 -6.61 4.92 -6.42
CA LEU A 128 -7.10 5.51 -7.65
C LEU A 128 -8.63 5.46 -7.68
N THR A 129 -9.27 6.59 -7.94
CA THR A 129 -10.72 6.72 -8.04
C THR A 129 -11.10 7.25 -9.42
N GLY A 130 -12.31 6.88 -9.91
CA GLY A 130 -12.78 7.30 -11.21
C GLY A 130 -12.21 6.51 -12.39
N GLU A 131 -12.50 6.99 -13.61
CA GLU A 131 -12.03 6.42 -14.86
C GLU A 131 -11.33 7.48 -15.69
N SER A 132 -10.21 7.15 -16.33
CA SER A 132 -9.50 8.06 -17.21
C SER A 132 -10.13 8.08 -18.61
N ALA A 133 -10.54 9.26 -19.05
CA ALA A 133 -11.01 9.48 -20.43
C ALA A 133 -9.87 9.28 -21.45
N GLY A 134 -8.65 9.69 -21.09
CA GLY A 134 -7.45 9.49 -21.89
C GLY A 134 -7.15 8.00 -22.13
N ALA A 135 -7.17 7.16 -21.09
CA ALA A 135 -6.94 5.73 -21.24
C ALA A 135 -8.01 5.07 -22.12
N ARG A 136 -9.29 5.47 -21.95
CA ARG A 136 -10.38 4.92 -22.76
C ARG A 136 -10.27 5.31 -24.23
N SER A 137 -9.84 6.53 -24.56
CA SER A 137 -9.73 7.03 -25.94
C SER A 137 -8.72 6.25 -26.79
N VAL A 138 -7.68 5.72 -26.18
CA VAL A 138 -6.58 4.99 -26.84
C VAL A 138 -6.58 3.49 -26.52
N ASN A 139 -7.64 2.97 -25.88
CA ASN A 139 -7.68 1.60 -25.34
C ASN A 139 -6.44 1.26 -24.48
N GLY A 140 -5.89 2.28 -23.81
CA GLY A 140 -4.74 2.15 -22.92
C GLY A 140 -5.11 1.60 -21.54
N THR A 141 -4.10 1.16 -20.82
CA THR A 141 -4.25 0.70 -19.44
C THR A 141 -3.64 1.71 -18.48
N VAL A 142 -4.37 2.06 -17.41
CA VAL A 142 -3.81 2.89 -16.33
C VAL A 142 -2.84 2.04 -15.51
N MET A 143 -1.58 2.46 -15.47
CA MET A 143 -0.53 1.80 -14.69
C MET A 143 -0.17 2.66 -13.49
N GLN A 144 -0.37 2.11 -12.29
CA GLN A 144 0.08 2.70 -11.05
C GLN A 144 1.51 2.24 -10.76
N GLN A 145 2.47 3.18 -10.75
CA GLN A 145 3.88 2.90 -10.45
C GLN A 145 4.15 2.94 -8.96
N LEU A 146 3.64 3.98 -8.28
CA LEU A 146 3.72 4.09 -6.82
C LEU A 146 2.38 3.75 -6.18
N ARG A 147 2.40 2.74 -5.33
CA ARG A 147 1.22 2.34 -4.54
C ARG A 147 1.18 3.00 -3.18
N THR A 148 2.32 3.44 -2.68
CA THR A 148 2.49 4.11 -1.39
C THR A 148 3.42 5.29 -1.56
N VAL A 149 3.22 6.33 -0.77
CA VAL A 149 4.09 7.51 -0.70
C VAL A 149 4.49 7.75 0.75
N ASP A 150 5.72 8.22 0.95
CA ASP A 150 6.22 8.57 2.27
C ASP A 150 5.74 9.99 2.63
N VAL A 151 4.97 10.07 3.71
CA VAL A 151 4.41 11.32 4.21
C VAL A 151 4.84 11.54 5.65
N GLN A 152 5.21 12.77 5.99
CA GLN A 152 5.52 13.18 7.35
C GLN A 152 4.40 14.06 7.89
N ALA A 153 3.80 13.63 9.00
CA ALA A 153 2.75 14.36 9.69
C ALA A 153 2.73 14.05 11.20
N LEU A 154 1.92 14.77 11.94
CA LEU A 154 1.62 14.38 13.31
C LEU A 154 0.77 13.10 13.31
N PRO A 155 0.93 12.20 14.31
CA PRO A 155 0.24 10.92 14.33
C PRO A 155 -1.29 10.99 14.22
N LEU A 156 -1.90 12.05 14.75
CA LEU A 156 -3.35 12.27 14.71
C LEU A 156 -3.83 12.90 13.40
N GLU A 157 -2.94 13.50 12.63
CA GLU A 157 -3.24 14.19 11.38
C GLU A 157 -2.77 13.41 10.15
N MET A 158 -2.21 12.22 10.38
CA MET A 158 -1.77 11.33 9.32
C MET A 158 -2.97 10.83 8.49
N PRO A 159 -3.00 11.06 7.17
CA PRO A 159 -4.06 10.53 6.32
C PRO A 159 -3.94 9.01 6.22
N SER A 160 -5.06 8.31 6.32
CA SER A 160 -5.11 6.85 6.17
C SER A 160 -4.89 6.39 4.72
N GLN A 161 -5.26 7.23 3.76
CA GLN A 161 -5.13 7.00 2.32
C GLN A 161 -5.15 8.34 1.58
N ILE A 162 -4.57 8.37 0.39
CA ILE A 162 -4.62 9.50 -0.54
C ILE A 162 -5.43 9.06 -1.76
N GLU A 163 -6.54 9.72 -2.03
CA GLU A 163 -7.38 9.43 -3.19
C GLU A 163 -6.95 10.30 -4.36
N VAL A 164 -6.70 9.67 -5.50
CA VAL A 164 -6.30 10.32 -6.74
C VAL A 164 -7.39 10.10 -7.78
N ASP A 165 -7.96 11.20 -8.27
CA ASP A 165 -9.00 11.16 -9.29
C ASP A 165 -8.38 11.02 -10.69
N LEU A 166 -8.70 9.91 -11.36
CA LEU A 166 -8.26 9.63 -12.72
C LEU A 166 -9.01 10.43 -13.78
N THR A 167 -10.12 11.10 -13.43
CA THR A 167 -10.89 11.91 -14.38
C THR A 167 -10.11 13.11 -14.92
N VAL A 168 -9.06 13.53 -14.22
CA VAL A 168 -8.14 14.60 -14.66
C VAL A 168 -7.24 14.16 -15.83
N MET A 169 -7.13 12.84 -16.08
CA MET A 169 -6.32 12.29 -17.16
C MET A 169 -7.09 12.21 -18.47
N ASP A 170 -7.16 13.33 -19.21
CA ASP A 170 -7.93 13.46 -20.45
C ASP A 170 -7.20 12.99 -21.71
N SER A 171 -5.86 12.95 -21.69
CA SER A 171 -5.05 12.56 -22.84
C SER A 171 -4.21 11.32 -22.57
N ALA A 172 -3.79 10.64 -23.64
CA ALA A 172 -2.97 9.43 -23.56
C ALA A 172 -1.61 9.64 -22.86
N ASP A 173 -1.06 10.85 -22.97
CA ASP A 173 0.23 11.23 -22.40
C ASP A 173 0.11 11.82 -20.99
N SER A 174 -1.12 11.85 -20.43
CA SER A 174 -1.34 12.37 -19.08
C SER A 174 -0.61 11.51 -18.06
N VAL A 175 0.10 12.17 -17.15
CA VAL A 175 0.81 11.56 -16.03
C VAL A 175 0.44 12.30 -14.75
N ILE A 176 0.36 11.57 -13.64
CA ILE A 176 0.19 12.14 -12.31
C ILE A 176 1.48 11.89 -11.55
N ARG A 177 2.07 12.97 -11.02
CA ARG A 177 3.30 12.95 -10.24
C ARG A 177 2.99 13.05 -8.74
N ALA A 178 3.98 12.76 -7.92
CA ALA A 178 3.85 12.87 -6.48
C ALA A 178 3.52 14.30 -6.00
N ALA A 179 3.97 15.31 -6.75
CA ALA A 179 3.63 16.72 -6.49
C ALA A 179 2.13 17.05 -6.66
N ASP A 180 1.43 16.30 -7.52
CA ASP A 180 0.01 16.54 -7.84
C ASP A 180 -0.96 15.88 -6.85
N LEU A 181 -0.43 15.16 -5.86
CA LEU A 181 -1.25 14.45 -4.88
C LEU A 181 -1.96 15.42 -3.93
N PRO A 182 -3.26 15.22 -3.64
CA PRO A 182 -3.99 16.05 -2.69
C PRO A 182 -3.62 15.66 -1.25
N ILE A 183 -2.56 16.28 -0.73
CA ILE A 183 -2.09 16.03 0.64
C ILE A 183 -2.82 16.97 1.61
N PRO A 184 -3.44 16.47 2.69
CA PRO A 184 -4.10 17.33 3.68
C PRO A 184 -3.09 18.23 4.39
N GLY A 185 -3.47 19.47 4.63
CA GLY A 185 -2.67 20.65 4.90
C GLY A 185 -1.60 20.67 6.00
N SER A 186 -1.54 19.66 6.88
CA SER A 186 -0.49 19.55 7.92
C SER A 186 0.58 18.51 7.60
N ALA A 187 0.36 17.73 6.55
CA ALA A 187 1.28 16.67 6.14
C ALA A 187 2.26 17.17 5.06
N SER A 188 3.50 16.74 5.12
CA SER A 188 4.53 17.03 4.12
C SER A 188 4.92 15.75 3.39
N LEU A 189 5.04 15.84 2.06
CA LEU A 189 5.53 14.77 1.21
C LEU A 189 7.04 14.66 1.36
N LEU A 190 7.55 13.44 1.59
CA LEU A 190 8.98 13.13 1.60
C LEU A 190 9.45 12.44 0.32
N THR A 191 8.52 11.75 -0.38
CA THR A 191 8.77 11.17 -1.70
C THR A 191 9.13 12.26 -2.69
N ASP A 192 10.01 11.97 -3.64
CA ASP A 192 10.41 12.95 -4.66
C ASP A 192 9.18 13.46 -5.42
N ALA A 193 9.04 14.78 -5.49
CA ALA A 193 7.92 15.45 -6.14
C ALA A 193 7.78 15.12 -7.63
N GLU A 194 8.88 14.78 -8.31
CA GLU A 194 8.88 14.42 -9.73
C GLU A 194 8.59 12.95 -9.99
N GLU A 195 8.53 12.13 -8.95
CA GLU A 195 8.28 10.70 -9.08
C GLU A 195 6.89 10.43 -9.65
N LEU A 196 6.81 9.48 -10.60
CA LEU A 196 5.57 9.15 -11.30
C LEU A 196 4.71 8.23 -10.44
N VAL A 197 3.50 8.67 -10.15
CA VAL A 197 2.49 7.88 -9.40
C VAL A 197 1.64 7.07 -10.36
N VAL A 198 1.11 7.71 -11.41
CA VAL A 198 0.23 7.06 -12.37
C VAL A 198 0.57 7.52 -13.78
N ARG A 199 0.55 6.58 -14.72
CA ARG A 199 0.65 6.84 -16.16
C ARG A 199 -0.31 5.96 -16.95
N ILE A 200 -0.60 6.37 -18.19
CA ILE A 200 -1.32 5.55 -19.15
C ILE A 200 -0.29 4.78 -19.99
N GLU A 201 -0.49 3.48 -20.12
CA GLU A 201 0.30 2.63 -20.98
C GLU A 201 -0.53 2.22 -22.19
N LEU A 202 0.02 2.47 -23.37
CA LEU A 202 -0.63 2.08 -24.63
C LEU A 202 -0.41 0.58 -24.85
N PRO A 203 -1.43 -0.17 -25.32
CA PRO A 203 -1.23 -1.54 -25.72
C PRO A 203 -0.22 -1.58 -26.88
N ARG A 204 0.84 -2.37 -26.76
CA ARG A 204 1.69 -2.68 -27.90
C ARG A 204 0.84 -3.45 -28.90
N VAL A 205 0.40 -2.78 -29.96
CA VAL A 205 -0.05 -3.47 -31.16
C VAL A 205 1.19 -4.18 -31.69
N ALA A 206 1.22 -5.51 -31.63
CA ALA A 206 2.17 -6.28 -32.39
C ALA A 206 1.89 -5.93 -33.85
N GLU A 207 2.74 -5.08 -34.48
CA GLU A 207 2.82 -4.99 -35.92
C GLU A 207 3.18 -6.40 -36.38
N GLU A 208 2.18 -7.16 -36.79
CA GLU A 208 2.38 -8.26 -37.72
C GLU A 208 3.03 -7.61 -38.95
N VAL A 209 4.33 -7.81 -39.05
CA VAL A 209 5.05 -7.55 -40.29
C VAL A 209 4.44 -8.49 -41.32
N ALA A 210 3.46 -7.95 -42.06
CA ALA A 210 3.02 -8.54 -43.29
C ALA A 210 4.24 -8.49 -44.26
N THR A 211 5.05 -9.52 -44.19
CA THR A 211 5.99 -9.86 -45.27
C THR A 211 5.11 -10.24 -46.45
N SER A 212 4.88 -9.27 -47.31
CA SER A 212 4.38 -9.47 -48.65
C SER A 212 5.33 -10.48 -49.35
N GLU A 213 4.76 -11.66 -49.57
CA GLU A 213 5.24 -12.56 -50.61
C GLU A 213 5.18 -11.81 -51.96
N ASP A 214 6.29 -11.49 -52.50
CA ASP A 214 6.40 -11.27 -53.94
C ASP A 214 7.36 -12.31 -54.52
N GLY A 215 6.83 -13.03 -55.49
CA GLY A 215 7.38 -14.19 -56.10
C GLY A 215 8.60 -13.95 -56.97
N GLY A 216 9.30 -15.00 -57.22
CA GLY A 216 10.42 -15.06 -58.19
C GLY A 216 11.00 -16.46 -58.21
N GLU A 217 10.45 -17.27 -59.11
CA GLU A 217 11.05 -18.51 -59.62
C GLU A 217 12.53 -18.30 -60.01
N ASP A 218 13.43 -19.23 -59.78
CA ASP A 218 13.97 -20.09 -60.83
C ASP A 218 15.16 -20.95 -60.34
N VAL A 219 15.02 -22.21 -60.58
CA VAL A 219 15.88 -23.30 -61.07
C VAL A 219 17.34 -23.50 -60.60
N SER A 220 17.52 -24.77 -60.36
CA SER A 220 18.68 -25.67 -60.66
C SER A 220 19.64 -25.93 -59.51
N GLU A 221 19.54 -27.15 -59.02
CA GLU A 221 20.34 -28.34 -59.39
C GLU A 221 21.84 -28.34 -59.00
N SER A 222 22.16 -29.28 -58.21
CA SER A 222 23.36 -30.12 -58.24
C SER A 222 23.94 -30.47 -56.88
N ALA A 223 23.59 -31.64 -56.43
CA ALA A 223 24.54 -32.81 -56.30
C ALA A 223 25.68 -32.65 -55.25
N ALA A 224 25.60 -33.59 -54.35
CA ALA A 224 26.63 -34.56 -53.98
C ALA A 224 27.67 -34.23 -52.91
N GLU A 225 27.69 -35.18 -52.02
CA GLU A 225 28.87 -35.85 -51.39
C GLU A 225 29.71 -35.00 -50.41
N GLU A 226 30.18 -35.47 -49.43
CA GLU A 226 30.47 -36.70 -48.70
C GLU A 226 31.17 -36.38 -47.40
N SER A 227 30.95 -37.22 -46.44
CA SER A 227 31.94 -37.83 -45.54
C SER A 227 32.62 -37.01 -44.45
N SER A 228 32.37 -37.45 -43.25
CA SER A 228 33.30 -38.15 -42.32
C SER A 228 34.23 -37.32 -41.45
N GLU A 229 34.17 -37.73 -40.18
CA GLU A 229 35.30 -37.89 -39.22
C GLU A 229 35.94 -36.57 -38.70
N GLU A 230 35.89 -36.30 -37.41
CA GLU A 230 36.51 -37.03 -36.30
C GLU A 230 35.94 -36.55 -34.95
#